data_2c285c873d209350564d47d39fae2e16
#
_entry.id   2c285c873d209350564d47d39fae2e16
#
_cell.length_a   1.000
_cell.length_b   1.000
_cell.length_c   1.000
_cell.angle_alpha   90.00
_cell.angle_beta   90.00
_cell.angle_gamma   90.00
#
_symmetry.space_group_name_H-M   'P 1'
#
loop_
_entity.id
_entity.type
_entity.pdbx_description
1 polymer ?
#
loop_
_entity_poly.entity_id
_entity_poly.type
_entity_poly.pdbx_seq_one_letter_code
_entity_poly.pdbx_strand_id
1 'polypeptide(L)'
;MQSLSNYIIEKLAAGSTLFPPDQERKKMCFAIIKPGVNSKIYKNILESLIREKFEICGLKSKILTRSEAEGLYRSHQKESFYSDLCKYMMSDISTGILLNYRGEHENQFEVLKKLKEQIRKKYKESEMRNVLHSSDSLESFKKESIYYFSSLCCNE
;
A
#
# COMPACT_ATOMS: atom_id res chain seq x y z
N MET A 1 3.77 -22.33 -12.42
CA MET A 1 3.62 -21.00 -11.83
C MET A 1 3.55 -21.10 -10.31
N GLN A 2 4.35 -20.32 -9.60
CA GLN A 2 4.35 -20.31 -8.15
C GLN A 2 3.02 -19.77 -7.62
N SER A 3 2.48 -20.39 -6.56
CA SER A 3 1.26 -19.87 -5.95
C SER A 3 1.52 -18.53 -5.27
N LEU A 4 0.49 -17.70 -5.16
CA LEU A 4 0.60 -16.41 -4.46
C LEU A 4 1.06 -16.62 -3.01
N SER A 5 0.54 -17.66 -2.33
CA SER A 5 0.93 -17.96 -0.95
C SER A 5 2.42 -18.23 -0.83
N ASN A 6 2.98 -19.02 -1.74
CA ASN A 6 4.41 -19.32 -1.74
C ASN A 6 5.23 -18.06 -2.02
N TYR A 7 4.78 -17.24 -2.96
CA TYR A 7 5.44 -15.99 -3.29
C TYR A 7 5.54 -15.07 -2.06
N ILE A 8 4.42 -14.91 -1.36
CA ILE A 8 4.37 -14.06 -0.16
C ILE A 8 5.27 -14.63 0.95
N ILE A 9 5.22 -15.95 1.17
CA ILE A 9 6.05 -16.62 2.17
C ILE A 9 7.53 -16.40 1.88
N GLU A 10 7.94 -16.55 0.62
CA GLU A 10 9.33 -16.29 0.24
C GLU A 10 9.75 -14.84 0.50
N LYS A 11 8.90 -13.88 0.17
CA LYS A 11 9.18 -12.47 0.44
C LYS A 11 9.32 -12.19 1.92
N LEU A 12 8.44 -12.73 2.75
CA LEU A 12 8.48 -12.55 4.20
C LEU A 12 9.66 -13.29 4.83
N ALA A 13 9.99 -14.49 4.34
CA ALA A 13 11.11 -15.29 4.86
C ALA A 13 12.46 -14.64 4.53
N ALA A 14 12.57 -13.95 3.41
CA ALA A 14 13.77 -13.23 3.01
C ALA A 14 13.95 -11.88 3.72
N GLY A 15 13.02 -11.56 4.61
CA GLY A 15 12.94 -10.28 5.29
C GLY A 15 11.69 -9.54 4.87
N SER A 16 11.25 -8.58 5.66
CA SER A 16 10.00 -7.85 5.39
C SER A 16 10.07 -6.93 4.17
N THR A 17 11.26 -6.72 3.63
CA THR A 17 11.48 -5.82 2.48
C THR A 17 12.59 -6.34 1.60
N LEU A 18 12.34 -6.38 0.29
CA LEU A 18 13.34 -6.73 -0.71
C LEU A 18 13.42 -5.59 -1.72
N PHE A 19 14.53 -4.84 -1.68
CA PHE A 19 14.76 -3.79 -2.66
C PHE A 19 15.24 -4.36 -3.99
N PRO A 20 14.64 -3.94 -5.11
CA PRO A 20 15.20 -4.23 -6.41
C PRO A 20 16.52 -3.48 -6.60
N PRO A 21 17.35 -3.89 -7.60
CA PRO A 21 18.54 -3.13 -7.96
C PRO A 21 18.23 -1.65 -8.24
N ASP A 22 19.19 -0.77 -8.01
CA ASP A 22 19.01 0.68 -8.10
C ASP A 22 18.35 1.15 -9.39
N GLN A 23 18.75 0.56 -10.54
CA GLN A 23 18.15 0.92 -11.82
C GLN A 23 16.66 0.56 -11.93
N GLU A 24 16.19 -0.35 -11.08
CA GLU A 24 14.78 -0.78 -11.05
C GLU A 24 13.94 -0.02 -10.02
N ARG A 25 14.56 0.70 -9.10
CA ARG A 25 13.87 1.45 -8.04
C ARG A 25 13.06 2.64 -8.54
N LYS A 26 13.28 3.06 -9.78
CA LYS A 26 12.58 4.21 -10.39
C LYS A 26 11.07 4.02 -10.49
N LYS A 27 10.61 2.79 -10.41
CA LYS A 27 9.19 2.44 -10.54
C LYS A 27 8.54 2.07 -9.20
N MET A 28 9.13 2.50 -8.10
CA MET A 28 8.57 2.22 -6.77
C MET A 28 7.29 3.00 -6.52
N CYS A 29 6.37 2.37 -5.81
CA CYS A 29 5.14 2.98 -5.32
C CYS A 29 4.65 2.24 -4.08
N PHE A 30 3.58 2.73 -3.47
CA PHE A 30 3.15 2.29 -2.17
C PHE A 30 1.62 2.25 -2.09
N ALA A 31 1.11 1.23 -1.41
CA ALA A 31 -0.31 1.09 -1.15
C ALA A 31 -0.55 0.61 0.27
N ILE A 32 -1.76 0.83 0.77
CA ILE A 32 -2.18 0.37 2.09
C ILE A 32 -3.50 -0.35 1.94
N ILE A 33 -3.55 -1.60 2.41
CA ILE A 33 -4.81 -2.30 2.61
C ILE A 33 -5.36 -1.82 3.95
N LYS A 34 -6.52 -1.17 3.90
CA LYS A 34 -7.13 -0.52 5.06
C LYS A 34 -7.70 -1.53 6.07
N PRO A 35 -7.93 -1.10 7.33
CA PRO A 35 -8.49 -1.98 8.36
C PRO A 35 -9.82 -2.60 7.97
N GLY A 36 -10.09 -3.81 8.47
CA GLY A 36 -11.38 -4.48 8.32
C GLY A 36 -11.55 -5.28 7.05
N VAL A 37 -10.52 -5.39 6.23
CA VAL A 37 -10.55 -6.19 5.00
C VAL A 37 -10.36 -7.66 5.35
N ASN A 38 -11.28 -8.53 4.91
CA ASN A 38 -11.17 -9.96 5.19
C ASN A 38 -10.06 -10.62 4.37
N SER A 39 -9.68 -11.84 4.75
CA SER A 39 -8.56 -12.55 4.14
C SER A 39 -8.75 -12.83 2.65
N LYS A 40 -9.99 -13.07 2.21
CA LYS A 40 -10.29 -13.32 0.80
C LYS A 40 -10.07 -12.06 -0.04
N ILE A 41 -10.55 -10.92 0.42
CA ILE A 41 -10.37 -9.64 -0.26
C ILE A 41 -8.89 -9.24 -0.24
N TYR A 42 -8.22 -9.41 0.89
CA TYR A 42 -6.78 -9.18 1.04
C TYR A 42 -5.99 -9.94 -0.03
N LYS A 43 -6.26 -11.25 -0.16
CA LYS A 43 -5.61 -12.09 -1.16
C LYS A 43 -5.91 -11.60 -2.58
N ASN A 44 -7.16 -11.26 -2.88
CA ASN A 44 -7.56 -10.78 -4.19
C ASN A 44 -6.86 -9.47 -4.56
N ILE A 45 -6.66 -8.57 -3.59
CA ILE A 45 -5.93 -7.31 -3.81
C ILE A 45 -4.48 -7.61 -4.21
N LEU A 46 -3.80 -8.48 -3.46
CA LEU A 46 -2.41 -8.85 -3.77
C LEU A 46 -2.30 -9.53 -5.15
N GLU A 47 -3.21 -10.42 -5.47
CA GLU A 47 -3.24 -11.07 -6.78
C GLU A 47 -3.48 -10.06 -7.91
N SER A 48 -4.35 -9.09 -7.71
CA SER A 48 -4.62 -8.03 -8.68
C SER A 48 -3.39 -7.18 -8.94
N LEU A 49 -2.64 -6.84 -7.88
CA LEU A 49 -1.38 -6.09 -8.01
C LEU A 49 -0.37 -6.87 -8.84
N ILE A 50 -0.19 -8.15 -8.54
CA ILE A 50 0.76 -9.01 -9.27
C ILE A 50 0.35 -9.15 -10.74
N ARG A 51 -0.95 -9.30 -10.99
CA ARG A 51 -1.49 -9.43 -12.37
C ARG A 51 -1.23 -8.16 -13.18
N GLU A 52 -1.28 -7.00 -12.54
CA GLU A 52 -1.03 -5.70 -13.17
C GLU A 52 0.45 -5.32 -13.21
N LYS A 53 1.34 -6.31 -13.07
CA LYS A 53 2.79 -6.16 -13.18
C LYS A 53 3.47 -5.43 -12.03
N PHE A 54 2.84 -5.37 -10.87
CA PHE A 54 3.50 -4.88 -9.66
C PHE A 54 4.21 -6.04 -8.96
N GLU A 55 5.50 -5.85 -8.67
CA GLU A 55 6.26 -6.73 -7.80
C GLU A 55 6.06 -6.28 -6.36
N ILE A 56 5.71 -7.20 -5.49
CA ILE A 56 5.58 -6.90 -4.05
C ILE A 56 6.98 -7.00 -3.42
N CYS A 57 7.52 -5.86 -3.03
CA CYS A 57 8.86 -5.76 -2.43
C CYS A 57 8.82 -5.80 -0.90
N GLY A 58 7.68 -5.53 -0.29
CA GLY A 58 7.53 -5.59 1.14
C GLY A 58 6.08 -5.57 1.56
N LEU A 59 5.80 -6.26 2.68
CA LEU A 59 4.50 -6.27 3.35
C LEU A 59 4.74 -6.02 4.83
N LYS A 60 4.04 -5.04 5.40
CA LYS A 60 4.14 -4.76 6.83
C LYS A 60 2.75 -4.47 7.38
N SER A 61 2.30 -5.35 8.26
CA SER A 61 1.00 -5.20 8.92
C SER A 61 1.20 -4.63 10.32
N LYS A 62 0.38 -3.65 10.68
CA LYS A 62 0.43 -3.04 12.01
C LYS A 62 -0.86 -2.30 12.31
N ILE A 63 -1.07 -2.01 13.59
CA ILE A 63 -2.09 -1.07 14.02
C ILE A 63 -1.42 0.29 14.12
N LEU A 64 -1.92 1.28 13.37
CA LEU A 64 -1.35 2.61 13.38
C LEU A 64 -1.59 3.30 14.74
N THR A 65 -0.60 4.06 15.20
CA THR A 65 -0.78 4.97 16.33
C THR A 65 -1.54 6.20 15.85
N ARG A 66 -2.04 7.00 16.80
CA ARG A 66 -2.70 8.28 16.48
C ARG A 66 -1.77 9.19 15.67
N SER A 67 -0.55 9.33 16.12
CA SER A 67 0.46 10.17 15.45
C SER A 67 0.70 9.71 14.01
N GLU A 68 0.79 8.40 13.78
CA GLU A 68 0.98 7.83 12.46
C GLU A 68 -0.22 8.08 11.54
N ALA A 69 -1.44 7.84 12.04
CA ALA A 69 -2.66 8.07 11.27
C ALA A 69 -2.82 9.55 10.91
N GLU A 70 -2.59 10.43 11.87
CA GLU A 70 -2.66 11.87 11.65
C GLU A 70 -1.62 12.35 10.63
N GLY A 71 -0.41 11.84 10.71
CA GLY A 71 0.65 12.17 9.76
C GLY A 71 0.36 11.67 8.36
N LEU A 72 -0.12 10.43 8.24
CA LEU A 72 -0.46 9.81 6.97
C LEU A 72 -1.53 10.60 6.21
N TYR A 73 -2.52 11.13 6.91
CA TYR A 73 -3.64 11.86 6.32
C TYR A 73 -3.58 13.37 6.56
N ARG A 74 -2.40 13.91 6.82
CA ARG A 74 -2.21 15.34 7.13
C ARG A 74 -2.79 16.27 6.06
N SER A 75 -2.75 15.87 4.80
CA SER A 75 -3.33 16.64 3.70
C SER A 75 -4.84 16.86 3.84
N HIS A 76 -5.52 16.05 4.64
CA HIS A 76 -6.95 16.13 4.90
C HIS A 76 -7.27 16.78 6.25
N GLN A 77 -6.29 17.38 6.93
CA GLN A 77 -6.42 17.90 8.28
C GLN A 77 -7.57 18.91 8.45
N LYS A 78 -7.88 19.65 7.42
CA LYS A 78 -8.96 20.66 7.44
C LYS A 78 -10.32 20.11 7.06
N GLU A 79 -10.39 18.86 6.64
CA GLU A 79 -11.64 18.24 6.23
C GLU A 79 -12.45 17.76 7.41
N SER A 80 -13.78 17.86 7.31
CA SER A 80 -14.68 17.47 8.40
C SER A 80 -14.56 15.98 8.75
N PHE A 81 -14.19 15.15 7.80
CA PHE A 81 -14.04 13.70 8.00
C PHE A 81 -12.68 13.26 8.57
N TYR A 82 -11.75 14.19 8.77
CA TYR A 82 -10.37 13.85 9.16
C TYR A 82 -10.29 13.04 10.46
N SER A 83 -10.99 13.51 11.49
CA SER A 83 -10.98 12.82 12.80
C SER A 83 -11.50 11.38 12.68
N ASP A 84 -12.60 11.19 11.99
CA ASP A 84 -13.20 9.86 11.80
C ASP A 84 -12.31 8.97 10.96
N LEU A 85 -11.67 9.52 9.91
CA LEU A 85 -10.72 8.79 9.09
C LEU A 85 -9.54 8.28 9.92
N CYS A 86 -8.95 9.15 10.75
CA CYS A 86 -7.84 8.74 11.62
C CYS A 86 -8.27 7.65 12.61
N LYS A 87 -9.43 7.80 13.22
CA LYS A 87 -9.98 6.79 14.14
C LYS A 87 -10.17 5.45 13.42
N TYR A 88 -10.72 5.47 12.21
CA TYR A 88 -10.90 4.26 11.42
C TYR A 88 -9.56 3.60 11.11
N MET A 89 -8.57 4.37 10.65
CA MET A 89 -7.26 3.83 10.30
C MET A 89 -6.50 3.24 11.49
N MET A 90 -6.85 3.66 12.72
CA MET A 90 -6.27 3.13 13.96
C MET A 90 -7.07 1.95 14.54
N SER A 91 -8.24 1.65 13.99
CA SER A 91 -9.20 0.73 14.61
C SER A 91 -8.79 -0.74 14.54
N ASP A 92 -7.95 -1.11 13.61
CA ASP A 92 -7.52 -2.48 13.43
C ASP A 92 -6.24 -2.49 12.56
N ILE A 93 -5.74 -3.70 12.28
CA ILE A 93 -4.55 -3.91 11.47
C ILE A 93 -4.77 -3.38 10.05
N SER A 94 -3.80 -2.62 9.56
CA SER A 94 -3.68 -2.24 8.16
C SER A 94 -2.34 -2.78 7.63
N THR A 95 -2.23 -2.95 6.31
CA THR A 95 -1.02 -3.51 5.70
C THR A 95 -0.46 -2.55 4.67
N GLY A 96 0.75 -2.06 4.92
CA GLY A 96 1.52 -1.32 3.93
C GLY A 96 2.16 -2.27 2.94
N ILE A 97 2.12 -1.91 1.66
CA ILE A 97 2.65 -2.71 0.56
C ILE A 97 3.65 -1.87 -0.22
N LEU A 98 4.90 -2.30 -0.21
CA LEU A 98 5.95 -1.67 -1.00
C LEU A 98 5.98 -2.36 -2.36
N LEU A 99 5.85 -1.58 -3.42
CA LEU A 99 5.65 -2.09 -4.77
C LEU A 99 6.72 -1.56 -5.72
N ASN A 100 7.09 -2.39 -6.70
CA ASN A 100 7.88 -1.97 -7.84
C ASN A 100 7.13 -2.35 -9.12
N TYR A 101 6.83 -1.36 -9.96
CA TYR A 101 6.09 -1.61 -11.19
C TYR A 101 7.01 -2.15 -12.28
N ARG A 102 6.63 -3.28 -12.89
CA ARG A 102 7.41 -3.96 -13.92
C ARG A 102 6.77 -3.84 -15.31
N GLY A 103 5.68 -3.10 -15.43
CA GLY A 103 5.00 -2.90 -16.70
C GLY A 103 5.66 -1.84 -17.58
N GLU A 104 5.06 -1.60 -18.73
CA GLU A 104 5.60 -0.69 -19.74
C GLU A 104 5.03 0.73 -19.69
N HIS A 105 3.99 0.97 -18.89
CA HIS A 105 3.42 2.31 -18.74
C HIS A 105 4.46 3.24 -18.12
N GLU A 106 4.49 4.49 -18.58
CA GLU A 106 5.47 5.47 -18.11
C GLU A 106 5.27 5.88 -16.65
N ASN A 107 4.02 5.94 -16.18
CA ASN A 107 3.69 6.43 -14.86
C ASN A 107 3.02 5.32 -14.03
N GLN A 108 3.79 4.73 -13.11
CA GLN A 108 3.31 3.68 -12.23
C GLN A 108 2.18 4.13 -11.30
N PHE A 109 2.16 5.41 -10.92
CA PHE A 109 1.13 5.96 -10.04
C PHE A 109 -0.24 5.98 -10.72
N GLU A 110 -0.27 6.25 -12.02
CA GLU A 110 -1.52 6.21 -12.78
C GLU A 110 -2.07 4.78 -12.90
N VAL A 111 -1.19 3.81 -13.15
CA VAL A 111 -1.58 2.39 -13.21
C VAL A 111 -2.16 1.95 -11.86
N LEU A 112 -1.46 2.29 -10.79
CA LEU A 112 -1.88 1.95 -9.43
C LEU A 112 -3.21 2.64 -9.07
N LYS A 113 -3.39 3.88 -9.46
CA LYS A 113 -4.63 4.62 -9.24
C LYS A 113 -5.83 3.95 -9.92
N LYS A 114 -5.67 3.56 -11.18
CA LYS A 114 -6.74 2.87 -11.91
C LYS A 114 -7.10 1.54 -11.25
N LEU A 115 -6.10 0.79 -10.85
CA LEU A 115 -6.32 -0.48 -10.16
C LEU A 115 -7.02 -0.26 -8.82
N LYS A 116 -6.60 0.75 -8.07
CA LYS A 116 -7.24 1.13 -6.81
C LYS A 116 -8.72 1.44 -7.02
N GLU A 117 -9.04 2.22 -8.03
CA GLU A 117 -10.43 2.58 -8.34
C GLU A 117 -11.27 1.35 -8.67
N GLN A 118 -10.73 0.40 -9.43
CA GLN A 118 -11.39 -0.87 -9.74
C GLN A 118 -11.64 -1.70 -8.48
N ILE A 119 -10.64 -1.80 -7.62
CA ILE A 119 -10.72 -2.54 -6.36
C ILE A 119 -11.75 -1.89 -5.43
N ARG A 120 -11.71 -0.57 -5.29
CA ARG A 120 -12.69 0.17 -4.49
C ARG A 120 -14.11 -0.03 -5.00
N LYS A 121 -14.31 0.06 -6.30
CA LYS A 121 -15.63 -0.15 -6.91
C LYS A 121 -16.20 -1.52 -6.59
N LYS A 122 -15.33 -2.53 -6.53
CA LYS A 122 -15.74 -3.92 -6.25
C LYS A 122 -16.02 -4.19 -4.77
N TYR A 123 -15.24 -3.58 -3.87
CA TYR A 123 -15.22 -3.99 -2.47
C TYR A 123 -15.55 -2.89 -1.46
N LYS A 124 -15.67 -1.64 -1.84
CA LYS A 124 -15.88 -0.57 -0.86
C LYS A 124 -17.23 -0.71 -0.15
N GLU A 125 -17.22 -0.40 1.13
CA GLU A 125 -18.44 -0.34 1.95
C GLU A 125 -18.97 1.10 2.05
N SER A 126 -18.07 2.09 2.00
CA SER A 126 -18.39 3.51 2.08
C SER A 126 -17.25 4.32 1.48
N GLU A 127 -17.37 5.63 1.43
CA GLU A 127 -16.31 6.50 0.96
C GLU A 127 -15.06 6.41 1.83
N MET A 128 -15.20 6.17 3.12
CA MET A 128 -14.09 5.99 4.06
C MET A 128 -13.59 4.55 4.06
N ARG A 129 -14.50 3.58 4.13
CA ARG A 129 -14.20 2.13 4.17
C ARG A 129 -14.07 1.60 2.75
N ASN A 130 -13.06 2.06 2.04
CA ASN A 130 -12.90 1.79 0.62
C ASN A 130 -11.69 0.89 0.30
N VAL A 131 -11.23 0.12 1.22
CA VAL A 131 -10.30 -1.00 1.23
C VAL A 131 -8.84 -0.71 0.88
N LEU A 132 -8.56 0.23 -0.02
CA LEU A 132 -7.20 0.44 -0.52
C LEU A 132 -6.87 1.92 -0.65
N HIS A 133 -5.72 2.29 -0.11
CA HIS A 133 -5.07 3.59 -0.35
C HIS A 133 -3.85 3.38 -1.24
N SER A 134 -3.52 4.32 -2.08
CA SER A 134 -2.28 4.30 -2.86
C SER A 134 -1.66 5.69 -2.93
N SER A 135 -0.33 5.72 -2.95
CA SER A 135 0.41 6.96 -3.19
C SER A 135 0.20 7.41 -4.64
N ASP A 136 0.08 8.71 -4.85
CA ASP A 136 -0.21 9.29 -6.18
C ASP A 136 1.01 9.97 -6.84
N SER A 137 2.13 10.01 -6.13
CA SER A 137 3.35 10.64 -6.61
C SER A 137 4.57 10.10 -5.87
N LEU A 138 5.76 10.37 -6.39
CA LEU A 138 7.01 10.01 -5.71
C LEU A 138 7.09 10.69 -4.33
N GLU A 139 6.64 11.94 -4.23
CA GLU A 139 6.61 12.65 -2.97
C GLU A 139 5.69 11.98 -1.95
N SER A 140 4.46 11.62 -2.36
CA SER A 140 3.53 10.88 -1.52
C SER A 140 4.10 9.53 -1.10
N PHE A 141 4.72 8.82 -2.04
CA PHE A 141 5.39 7.55 -1.75
C PHE A 141 6.39 7.70 -0.60
N LYS A 142 7.27 8.69 -0.68
CA LYS A 142 8.29 8.91 0.35
C LYS A 142 7.69 9.29 1.70
N LYS A 143 6.65 10.12 1.70
CA LYS A 143 6.01 10.57 2.94
C LYS A 143 5.17 9.49 3.61
N GLU A 144 4.51 8.65 2.82
CA GLU A 144 3.56 7.68 3.35
C GLU A 144 4.20 6.34 3.72
N SER A 145 5.17 5.88 2.94
CA SER A 145 5.81 4.58 3.17
C SER A 145 6.56 4.50 4.48
N ILE A 146 7.03 5.61 5.02
CA ILE A 146 7.80 5.64 6.27
C ILE A 146 6.98 5.16 7.48
N TYR A 147 5.66 5.27 7.44
CA TYR A 147 4.82 4.82 8.55
C TYR A 147 4.79 3.30 8.68
N TYR A 148 5.16 2.59 7.63
CA TYR A 148 5.24 1.12 7.63
C TYR A 148 6.67 0.62 7.44
N PHE A 149 7.50 1.35 6.71
CA PHE A 149 8.85 0.94 6.32
C PHE A 149 9.88 2.03 6.62
N SER A 150 9.92 2.50 7.86
CA SER A 150 10.71 3.67 8.26
C SER A 150 12.21 3.56 7.95
N SER A 151 12.78 2.35 8.00
CA SER A 151 14.20 2.14 7.74
C SER A 151 14.59 2.32 6.27
N LEU A 152 13.64 2.34 5.34
CA LEU A 152 13.90 2.36 3.90
C LEU A 152 14.25 3.73 3.38
N CYS A 153 13.70 4.78 3.98
CA CYS A 153 13.87 6.14 3.51
C CYS A 153 15.20 6.76 3.92
N CYS A 154 15.91 6.10 4.82
CA CYS A 154 17.20 6.60 5.33
C CYS A 154 18.40 6.18 4.49
N ASN A 155 18.22 5.28 3.52
CA ASN A 155 19.31 4.68 2.75
C ASN A 155 19.38 5.16 1.30
N GLU A 156 18.68 6.23 0.98
CA GLU A 156 18.69 6.79 -0.39
C GLU A 156 19.41 8.15 -0.42
#